data_7cc0c2b79b4998aecc2a30191e2d0380
#
_entry.id   7cc0c2b79b4998aecc2a30191e2d0380
#
_cell.length_a   1.000
_cell.length_b   1.000
_cell.length_c   1.000
_cell.angle_alpha   90.00
_cell.angle_beta   90.00
_cell.angle_gamma   90.00
#
_symmetry.space_group_name_H-M   'P 1'
#
loop_
_entity.id
_entity.type
_entity.pdbx_description
1 polymer ?
#
loop_
_entity_poly.entity_id
_entity_poly.type
_entity_poly.pdbx_seq_one_letter_code
_entity_poly.pdbx_strand_id
1 'polypeptide(L)'
;MPQIQLPIFPCGSVEINTQLGCRVEGDTVSYYNGFLPVFMHAKDDLASFRMFTGQLIVQGSATQGQIAKAFGVPLVSIKRSTKLFRTQGAKGFFVPKARREGSKLTEEKLAQARVLLSQGEPLRVVGQQTGILVDTLRKAIVAGRLPALKKKA
;
A
#
# COMPACT_ATOMS: atom_id res chain seq x y z
N MET A 1 -45.15 6.50 -27.71
CA MET A 1 -45.13 6.25 -26.24
C MET A 1 -43.68 6.35 -25.80
N PRO A 2 -43.32 7.15 -24.78
CA PRO A 2 -41.96 7.19 -24.31
C PRO A 2 -41.63 5.83 -23.67
N GLN A 3 -40.59 5.18 -24.16
CA GLN A 3 -40.06 3.94 -23.61
C GLN A 3 -39.40 4.27 -22.26
N ILE A 4 -39.92 3.71 -21.19
CA ILE A 4 -39.30 3.79 -19.86
C ILE A 4 -38.04 2.93 -19.90
N GLN A 5 -36.86 3.57 -19.93
CA GLN A 5 -35.61 2.84 -19.77
C GLN A 5 -35.52 2.36 -18.32
N LEU A 6 -35.53 1.04 -18.14
CA LEU A 6 -35.29 0.44 -16.83
C LEU A 6 -33.81 0.70 -16.43
N PRO A 7 -33.54 1.02 -15.16
CA PRO A 7 -32.17 1.18 -14.68
C PRO A 7 -31.40 -0.13 -14.89
N ILE A 8 -30.18 -0.03 -15.40
CA ILE A 8 -29.32 -1.21 -15.68
C ILE A 8 -28.66 -1.68 -14.37
N PHE A 9 -28.53 -0.81 -13.37
CA PHE A 9 -27.87 -1.11 -12.09
C PHE A 9 -28.83 -0.90 -10.92
N PRO A 10 -28.55 -1.53 -9.76
CA PRO A 10 -29.27 -1.26 -8.52
C PRO A 10 -29.26 0.23 -8.15
N CYS A 11 -30.34 0.69 -7.54
CA CYS A 11 -30.49 2.09 -7.14
C CYS A 11 -29.33 2.55 -6.25
N GLY A 12 -28.74 3.73 -6.54
CA GLY A 12 -27.58 4.26 -5.79
C GLY A 12 -26.22 3.71 -6.23
N SER A 13 -26.16 2.98 -7.33
CA SER A 13 -24.90 2.53 -7.91
C SER A 13 -24.19 3.65 -8.68
N VAL A 14 -22.87 3.68 -8.60
CA VAL A 14 -21.98 4.50 -9.44
C VAL A 14 -21.60 3.68 -10.65
N GLU A 15 -21.83 4.21 -11.85
CA GLU A 15 -21.47 3.55 -13.09
C GLU A 15 -19.96 3.62 -13.33
N ILE A 16 -19.33 2.48 -13.56
CA ILE A 16 -17.95 2.39 -14.04
C ILE A 16 -17.94 2.46 -15.57
N ASN A 17 -18.83 1.69 -16.19
CA ASN A 17 -19.15 1.72 -17.62
C ASN A 17 -20.57 1.16 -17.84
N THR A 18 -20.96 0.93 -19.11
CA THR A 18 -22.31 0.45 -19.48
C THR A 18 -22.68 -0.93 -18.93
N GLN A 19 -21.69 -1.73 -18.51
CA GLN A 19 -21.92 -3.10 -17.99
C GLN A 19 -21.57 -3.24 -16.50
N LEU A 20 -20.68 -2.40 -16.00
CA LEU A 20 -20.16 -2.48 -14.64
C LEU A 20 -20.55 -1.27 -13.81
N GLY A 21 -21.11 -1.52 -12.65
CA GLY A 21 -21.39 -0.53 -11.63
C GLY A 21 -20.82 -0.95 -10.27
N CYS A 22 -20.73 -0.02 -9.35
CA CYS A 22 -20.40 -0.30 -7.96
C CYS A 22 -21.36 0.46 -7.03
N ARG A 23 -21.61 -0.12 -5.85
CA ARG A 23 -22.43 0.48 -4.79
C ARG A 23 -21.73 0.34 -3.47
N VAL A 24 -21.78 1.38 -2.67
CA VAL A 24 -21.24 1.39 -1.31
C VAL A 24 -22.42 1.35 -0.34
N GLU A 25 -22.49 0.30 0.47
CA GLU A 25 -23.48 0.13 1.53
C GLU A 25 -22.78 -0.04 2.87
N GLY A 26 -22.86 0.99 3.72
CA GLY A 26 -22.14 1.01 4.98
C GLY A 26 -20.62 0.82 4.77
N ASP A 27 -20.08 -0.28 5.27
CA ASP A 27 -18.66 -0.62 5.16
C ASP A 27 -18.33 -1.60 4.02
N THR A 28 -19.30 -1.90 3.16
CA THR A 28 -19.14 -2.86 2.07
C THR A 28 -19.23 -2.16 0.72
N VAL A 29 -18.32 -2.51 -0.18
CA VAL A 29 -18.33 -2.11 -1.59
C VAL A 29 -18.70 -3.33 -2.43
N SER A 30 -19.78 -3.22 -3.18
CA SER A 30 -20.29 -4.27 -4.05
C SER A 30 -20.19 -3.86 -5.52
N TYR A 31 -19.75 -4.76 -6.36
CA TYR A 31 -19.63 -4.56 -7.80
C TYR A 31 -20.69 -5.38 -8.52
N TYR A 32 -21.26 -4.79 -9.55
CA TYR A 32 -22.35 -5.37 -10.31
C TYR A 32 -22.03 -5.40 -11.80
N ASN A 33 -22.40 -6.50 -12.45
CA ASN A 33 -22.54 -6.58 -13.90
C ASN A 33 -24.03 -6.57 -14.21
N GLY A 34 -24.57 -5.40 -14.62
CA GLY A 34 -26.00 -5.16 -14.60
C GLY A 34 -26.55 -5.25 -13.18
N PHE A 35 -27.50 -6.12 -12.94
CA PHE A 35 -28.05 -6.40 -11.60
C PHE A 35 -27.31 -7.51 -10.84
N LEU A 36 -26.41 -8.24 -11.49
CA LEU A 36 -25.72 -9.37 -10.89
C LEU A 36 -24.52 -8.92 -10.06
N PRO A 37 -24.47 -9.21 -8.75
CA PRO A 37 -23.30 -8.93 -7.93
C PRO A 37 -22.17 -9.88 -8.33
N VAL A 38 -20.98 -9.33 -8.67
CA VAL A 38 -19.83 -10.09 -9.14
C VAL A 38 -18.68 -10.13 -8.15
N PHE A 39 -18.59 -9.11 -7.28
CA PHE A 39 -17.54 -9.05 -6.26
C PHE A 39 -17.95 -8.10 -5.12
N MET A 40 -17.47 -8.41 -3.91
CA MET A 40 -17.67 -7.57 -2.73
C MET A 40 -16.41 -7.53 -1.87
N HIS A 41 -16.14 -6.41 -1.22
CA HIS A 41 -15.05 -6.28 -0.24
C HIS A 41 -15.37 -5.19 0.79
N ALA A 42 -14.67 -5.21 1.92
CA ALA A 42 -14.79 -4.15 2.91
C ALA A 42 -14.18 -2.84 2.38
N LYS A 43 -14.75 -1.71 2.76
CA LYS A 43 -14.35 -0.37 2.27
C LYS A 43 -12.89 -0.04 2.57
N ASP A 44 -12.35 -0.54 3.67
CA ASP A 44 -10.95 -0.39 4.09
C ASP A 44 -10.00 -1.41 3.47
N ASP A 45 -10.52 -2.47 2.83
CA ASP A 45 -9.71 -3.49 2.16
C ASP A 45 -9.19 -3.02 0.79
N LEU A 46 -8.13 -2.22 0.85
CA LEU A 46 -7.44 -1.72 -0.33
C LEU A 46 -6.76 -2.81 -1.16
N ALA A 47 -6.44 -3.96 -0.57
CA ALA A 47 -5.80 -5.06 -1.28
C ALA A 47 -6.81 -5.70 -2.25
N SER A 48 -7.99 -6.04 -1.77
CA SER A 48 -9.09 -6.57 -2.58
C SER A 48 -9.56 -5.57 -3.64
N PHE A 49 -9.69 -4.28 -3.28
CA PHE A 49 -10.00 -3.23 -4.25
C PHE A 49 -9.00 -3.19 -5.42
N ARG A 50 -7.70 -3.16 -5.11
CA ARG A 50 -6.64 -3.10 -6.12
C ARG A 50 -6.54 -4.37 -6.94
N MET A 51 -6.76 -5.51 -6.31
CA MET A 51 -6.77 -6.82 -6.97
C MET A 51 -7.91 -6.87 -7.98
N PHE A 52 -9.14 -6.58 -7.55
CA PHE A 52 -10.32 -6.69 -8.40
C PHE A 52 -10.31 -5.66 -9.55
N THR A 53 -9.99 -4.41 -9.27
CA THR A 53 -9.87 -3.37 -10.33
C THR A 53 -8.74 -3.70 -11.32
N GLY A 54 -7.62 -4.26 -10.84
CA GLY A 54 -6.55 -4.78 -11.70
C GLY A 54 -7.02 -5.94 -12.59
N GLN A 55 -7.82 -6.84 -12.05
CA GLN A 55 -8.43 -7.95 -12.78
C GLN A 55 -9.36 -7.47 -13.89
N LEU A 56 -10.29 -6.54 -13.58
CA LEU A 56 -11.21 -5.96 -14.56
C LEU A 56 -10.48 -5.35 -15.76
N ILE A 57 -9.37 -4.67 -15.52
CA ILE A 57 -8.57 -4.05 -16.56
C ILE A 57 -7.84 -5.10 -17.41
N VAL A 58 -7.27 -6.13 -16.78
CA VAL A 58 -6.53 -7.19 -17.48
C VAL A 58 -7.48 -8.05 -18.33
N GLN A 59 -8.69 -8.27 -17.86
CA GLN A 59 -9.76 -8.98 -18.60
C GLN A 59 -10.41 -8.12 -19.69
N GLY A 60 -10.11 -6.82 -19.75
CA GLY A 60 -10.72 -5.93 -20.74
C GLY A 60 -12.14 -5.47 -20.40
N SER A 61 -12.65 -5.81 -19.21
CA SER A 61 -13.98 -5.42 -18.74
C SER A 61 -14.10 -3.93 -18.39
N ALA A 62 -12.98 -3.30 -18.05
CA ALA A 62 -12.90 -1.85 -17.79
C ALA A 62 -11.56 -1.28 -18.24
N THR A 63 -11.53 0.01 -18.58
CA THR A 63 -10.30 0.73 -18.87
C THR A 63 -9.73 1.39 -17.62
N GLN A 64 -8.43 1.68 -17.63
CA GLN A 64 -7.77 2.39 -16.52
C GLN A 64 -8.42 3.76 -16.26
N GLY A 65 -8.83 4.46 -17.31
CA GLY A 65 -9.49 5.75 -17.21
C GLY A 65 -10.87 5.67 -16.56
N GLN A 66 -11.65 4.65 -16.88
CA GLN A 66 -12.97 4.41 -16.27
C GLN A 66 -12.85 4.15 -14.78
N ILE A 67 -11.90 3.30 -14.36
CA ILE A 67 -11.64 3.02 -12.93
C ILE A 67 -11.15 4.30 -12.23
N ALA A 68 -10.23 5.07 -12.84
CA ALA A 68 -9.75 6.32 -12.28
C ALA A 68 -10.88 7.32 -12.04
N LYS A 69 -11.77 7.46 -13.02
CA LYS A 69 -12.91 8.39 -12.96
C LYS A 69 -13.94 7.95 -11.92
N ALA A 70 -14.29 6.66 -11.89
CA ALA A 70 -15.34 6.13 -11.01
C ALA A 70 -14.93 6.21 -9.52
N PHE A 71 -13.65 5.98 -9.20
CA PHE A 71 -13.17 5.90 -7.82
C PHE A 71 -12.30 7.09 -7.38
N GLY A 72 -12.03 8.07 -8.26
CA GLY A 72 -11.14 9.19 -7.95
C GLY A 72 -9.69 8.79 -7.65
N VAL A 73 -9.24 7.64 -8.15
CA VAL A 73 -7.89 7.11 -7.88
C VAL A 73 -6.91 7.56 -8.95
N PRO A 74 -5.69 8.01 -8.58
CA PRO A 74 -4.68 8.40 -9.56
C PRO A 74 -4.32 7.26 -10.53
N LEU A 75 -4.22 7.58 -11.83
CA LEU A 75 -3.87 6.62 -12.89
C LEU A 75 -2.57 5.85 -12.61
N VAL A 76 -1.59 6.49 -11.94
CA VAL A 76 -0.32 5.85 -11.57
C VAL A 76 -0.55 4.66 -10.63
N SER A 77 -1.48 4.78 -9.67
CA SER A 77 -1.83 3.71 -8.74
C SER A 77 -2.51 2.56 -9.48
N ILE A 78 -3.40 2.87 -10.40
CA ILE A 78 -4.10 1.88 -11.23
C ILE A 78 -3.12 1.14 -12.14
N LYS A 79 -2.21 1.85 -12.81
CA LYS A 79 -1.15 1.24 -13.63
C LYS A 79 -0.28 0.26 -12.83
N ARG A 80 0.08 0.64 -11.59
CA ARG A 80 0.85 -0.23 -10.68
C ARG A 80 0.07 -1.50 -10.30
N SER A 81 -1.21 -1.37 -9.97
CA SER A 81 -2.09 -2.51 -9.67
C SER A 81 -2.27 -3.41 -10.87
N THR A 82 -2.51 -2.85 -12.05
CA THR A 82 -2.63 -3.62 -13.30
C THR A 82 -1.33 -4.38 -13.62
N LYS A 83 -0.17 -3.73 -13.46
CA LYS A 83 1.14 -4.39 -13.65
C LYS A 83 1.33 -5.52 -12.65
N LEU A 84 1.00 -5.30 -11.38
CA LEU A 84 1.11 -6.30 -10.32
C LEU A 84 0.21 -7.52 -10.63
N PHE A 85 -1.04 -7.28 -11.05
CA PHE A 85 -1.95 -8.36 -11.43
C PHE A 85 -1.42 -9.18 -12.62
N ARG A 86 -0.86 -8.52 -13.64
CA ARG A 86 -0.25 -9.21 -14.80
C ARG A 86 0.94 -10.08 -14.44
N THR A 87 1.76 -9.65 -13.47
CA THR A 87 3.02 -10.33 -13.12
C THR A 87 2.86 -11.39 -12.04
N GLN A 88 1.99 -11.17 -11.07
CA GLN A 88 1.86 -12.03 -9.89
C GLN A 88 0.44 -12.57 -9.66
N GLY A 89 -0.52 -12.14 -10.48
CA GLY A 89 -1.92 -12.51 -10.30
C GLY A 89 -2.52 -11.94 -9.01
N ALA A 90 -3.64 -12.52 -8.58
CA ALA A 90 -4.34 -12.10 -7.36
C ALA A 90 -3.48 -12.24 -6.10
N LYS A 91 -2.63 -13.27 -6.02
CA LYS A 91 -1.78 -13.55 -4.84
C LYS A 91 -0.84 -12.38 -4.51
N GLY A 92 -0.35 -11.64 -5.51
CA GLY A 92 0.58 -10.54 -5.32
C GLY A 92 0.07 -9.38 -4.45
N PHE A 93 -1.25 -9.26 -4.28
CA PHE A 93 -1.87 -8.20 -3.46
C PHE A 93 -1.94 -8.54 -1.97
N PHE A 94 -1.90 -9.83 -1.63
CA PHE A 94 -2.06 -10.33 -0.27
C PHE A 94 -0.74 -10.81 0.36
N VAL A 95 0.37 -10.73 -0.37
CA VAL A 95 1.70 -11.05 0.18
C VAL A 95 2.12 -9.90 1.10
N PRO A 96 2.47 -10.18 2.38
CA PRO A 96 3.02 -9.18 3.27
C PRO A 96 4.26 -8.57 2.63
N LYS A 97 4.28 -7.25 2.47
CA LYS A 97 5.49 -6.57 2.01
C LYS A 97 6.56 -6.74 3.08
N ALA A 98 7.63 -7.46 2.78
CA ALA A 98 8.81 -7.46 3.61
C ALA A 98 9.20 -6.01 3.90
N ARG A 99 9.27 -5.63 5.18
CA ARG A 99 9.83 -4.34 5.55
C ARG A 99 11.23 -4.30 4.96
N ARG A 100 11.51 -3.32 4.11
CA ARG A 100 12.87 -3.06 3.68
C ARG A 100 13.65 -2.75 4.97
N GLU A 101 14.50 -3.67 5.38
CA GLU A 101 15.51 -3.37 6.37
C GLU A 101 16.30 -2.17 5.85
N GLY A 102 16.41 -1.13 6.66
CA GLY A 102 17.12 0.07 6.25
C GLY A 102 18.55 -0.34 5.89
N SER A 103 18.92 -0.25 4.62
CA SER A 103 20.21 -0.71 4.08
C SER A 103 21.44 -0.09 4.79
N LYS A 104 21.23 0.91 5.63
CA LYS A 104 22.26 1.61 6.41
C LYS A 104 22.34 1.19 7.88
N LEU A 105 21.29 0.57 8.45
CA LEU A 105 21.21 0.15 9.84
C LEU A 105 21.01 -1.36 9.90
N THR A 106 22.08 -2.11 9.60
CA THR A 106 22.07 -3.57 9.78
C THR A 106 22.27 -3.91 11.26
N GLU A 107 21.78 -5.08 11.69
CA GLU A 107 21.90 -5.52 13.09
C GLU A 107 23.38 -5.60 13.54
N GLU A 108 24.26 -5.99 12.63
CA GLU A 108 25.72 -6.00 12.86
C GLU A 108 26.27 -4.61 13.21
N LYS A 109 25.90 -3.60 12.44
CA LYS A 109 26.30 -2.20 12.67
C LYS A 109 25.69 -1.64 13.94
N LEU A 110 24.45 -2.04 14.28
CA LEU A 110 23.83 -1.67 15.54
C LEU A 110 24.55 -2.33 16.73
N ALA A 111 24.95 -3.60 16.62
CA ALA A 111 25.73 -4.28 17.66
C ALA A 111 27.09 -3.60 17.87
N GLN A 112 27.82 -3.27 16.80
CA GLN A 112 29.08 -2.51 16.88
C GLN A 112 28.86 -1.13 17.54
N ALA A 113 27.82 -0.40 17.12
CA ALA A 113 27.50 0.89 17.70
C ALA A 113 27.15 0.78 19.22
N ARG A 114 26.44 -0.27 19.65
CA ARG A 114 26.15 -0.54 21.07
C ARG A 114 27.44 -0.71 21.89
N VAL A 115 28.38 -1.49 21.40
CA VAL A 115 29.67 -1.71 22.08
C VAL A 115 30.44 -0.40 22.22
N LEU A 116 30.58 0.37 21.15
CA LEU A 116 31.30 1.65 21.18
C LEU A 116 30.63 2.68 22.09
N LEU A 117 29.31 2.77 22.07
CA LEU A 117 28.56 3.65 22.97
C LEU A 117 28.67 3.22 24.44
N SER A 118 28.74 1.92 24.73
CA SER A 118 28.97 1.42 26.09
C SER A 118 30.37 1.75 26.64
N GLN A 119 31.35 1.87 25.70
CA GLN A 119 32.73 2.30 26.04
C GLN A 119 32.83 3.83 26.24
N GLY A 120 31.73 4.57 26.00
CA GLY A 120 31.69 6.02 26.17
C GLY A 120 32.23 6.82 25.00
N GLU A 121 32.38 6.19 23.83
CA GLU A 121 32.83 6.86 22.62
C GLU A 121 31.80 7.89 22.11
N PRO A 122 32.24 9.06 21.65
CA PRO A 122 31.34 10.10 21.13
C PRO A 122 30.69 9.65 19.83
N LEU A 123 29.43 10.09 19.60
CA LEU A 123 28.64 9.73 18.39
C LEU A 123 29.38 9.95 17.06
N ARG A 124 30.28 10.94 17.02
CA ARG A 124 31.09 11.26 15.82
C ARG A 124 32.06 10.11 15.50
N VAL A 125 32.74 9.56 16.53
CA VAL A 125 33.66 8.45 16.39
C VAL A 125 32.91 7.16 16.04
N VAL A 126 31.79 6.90 16.73
CA VAL A 126 30.91 5.76 16.42
C VAL A 126 30.43 5.82 14.98
N GLY A 127 30.04 7.02 14.51
CA GLY A 127 29.62 7.23 13.13
C GLY A 127 30.73 6.94 12.10
N GLN A 128 31.97 7.36 12.37
CA GLN A 128 33.12 7.09 11.50
C GLN A 128 33.46 5.60 11.44
N GLN A 129 33.45 4.89 12.56
CA GLN A 129 33.80 3.47 12.62
C GLN A 129 32.71 2.56 12.04
N THR A 130 31.43 2.88 12.27
CA THR A 130 30.32 2.05 11.77
C THR A 130 29.84 2.47 10.37
N GLY A 131 30.31 3.60 9.84
CA GLY A 131 29.81 4.18 8.59
C GLY A 131 28.37 4.66 8.64
N ILE A 132 27.84 4.94 9.84
CA ILE A 132 26.48 5.44 10.05
C ILE A 132 26.53 6.95 10.29
N LEU A 133 25.64 7.70 9.63
CA LEU A 133 25.52 9.14 9.88
C LEU A 133 25.13 9.42 11.33
N VAL A 134 25.73 10.44 11.94
CA VAL A 134 25.48 10.85 13.32
C VAL A 134 24.00 11.10 13.60
N ASP A 135 23.28 11.72 12.67
CA ASP A 135 21.84 11.96 12.81
C ASP A 135 21.01 10.66 12.80
N THR A 136 21.47 9.65 12.06
CA THR A 136 20.85 8.32 12.07
C THR A 136 21.07 7.62 13.41
N LEU A 137 22.26 7.75 14.00
CA LEU A 137 22.56 7.25 15.34
C LEU A 137 21.71 7.96 16.39
N ARG A 138 21.56 9.28 16.33
CA ARG A 138 20.68 10.04 17.24
C ARG A 138 19.23 9.56 17.16
N LYS A 139 18.70 9.40 15.94
CA LYS A 139 17.34 8.87 15.74
C LYS A 139 17.20 7.44 16.28
N ALA A 140 18.22 6.60 16.15
CA ALA A 140 18.22 5.24 16.71
C ALA A 140 18.22 5.22 18.23
N ILE A 141 18.92 6.18 18.88
CA ILE A 141 18.90 6.35 20.35
C ILE A 141 17.50 6.82 20.81
N VAL A 142 16.93 7.84 20.15
CA VAL A 142 15.58 8.32 20.46
C VAL A 142 14.53 7.23 20.27
N ALA A 143 14.70 6.37 19.25
CA ALA A 143 13.83 5.24 18.99
C ALA A 143 14.06 4.02 19.94
N GLY A 144 14.97 4.13 20.92
CA GLY A 144 15.28 3.06 21.88
C GLY A 144 16.06 1.87 21.31
N ARG A 145 16.58 1.98 20.09
CA ARG A 145 17.37 0.91 19.43
C ARG A 145 18.83 0.88 19.89
N LEU A 146 19.35 2.02 20.36
CA LEU A 146 20.70 2.18 20.89
C LEU A 146 20.64 2.78 22.30
N PRO A 147 21.59 2.43 23.19
CA PRO A 147 21.66 3.01 24.53
C PRO A 147 21.95 4.52 24.44
N ALA A 148 21.43 5.28 25.39
CA ALA A 148 21.77 6.69 25.54
C ALA A 148 23.27 6.87 25.86
N LEU A 149 23.87 7.96 25.38
CA LEU A 149 25.25 8.32 25.72
C LEU A 149 25.41 8.42 27.23
N LYS A 150 26.28 7.60 27.79
CA LYS A 150 26.77 7.81 29.17
C LYS A 150 27.62 9.08 29.15
N LYS A 151 27.18 10.13 29.84
CA LYS A 151 28.05 11.29 30.12
C LYS A 151 29.27 10.76 30.84
N LYS A 152 30.47 10.96 30.27
CA LYS A 152 31.71 10.79 31.01
C LYS A 152 31.66 11.79 32.19
N ALA A 153 31.70 11.24 33.41
CA ALA A 153 31.90 12.07 34.59
C ALA A 153 33.29 12.70 34.54
#